data_ebfde982f9a83838ba2026a9e7784f99
#
_entry.id   ebfde982f9a83838ba2026a9e7784f99
#
_cell.length_a   1.000
_cell.length_b   1.000
_cell.length_c   1.000
_cell.angle_alpha   90.00
_cell.angle_beta   90.00
_cell.angle_gamma   90.00
#
_symmetry.space_group_name_H-M   'P 1'
#
loop_
_entity.id
_entity.type
_entity.pdbx_description
1 polymer ?
#
loop_
_entity_poly.entity_id
_entity_poly.type
_entity_poly.pdbx_seq_one_letter_code
_entity_poly.pdbx_strand_id
1 'polypeptide(L)'
;MSESENNPFKILNEDINAVKEVSAEAITGDTVERIKSIIGSDNIVLFMKGNANFPQCGFSANSIAILKSIGKKFSTFDILSDNDIRQGLKEYSNWPTFPQLYIKGQLVGGNDIITEMYQEGELQEMLAQA
;
A
#
# COMPACT_ATOMS: atom_id res chain seq x y z
N MET A 1 12.94 -21.59 -21.21
CA MET A 1 13.12 -21.76 -21.09
C MET A 1 12.91 -21.81 -21.27
N SER A 2 12.81 -21.57 -20.78
CA SER A 2 12.77 -21.64 -20.59
C SER A 2 12.71 -21.33 -20.70
N GLU A 3 12.53 -20.88 -20.19
CA GLU A 3 12.76 -20.77 -20.07
C GLU A 3 12.65 -20.48 -20.20
N SER A 4 12.72 -20.21 -20.32
CA SER A 4 12.95 -20.13 -20.30
C SER A 4 13.10 -19.78 -20.64
N GLU A 5 13.09 -19.38 -20.52
CA GLU A 5 13.52 -19.25 -20.50
C GLU A 5 13.54 -18.71 -20.69
N ASN A 6 13.77 -18.29 -20.97
CA ASN A 6 14.06 -17.92 -20.90
C ASN A 6 14.21 -17.27 -20.93
N ASN A 7 14.44 -16.81 -20.74
CA ASN A 7 14.76 -16.42 -20.30
C ASN A 7 15.05 -15.63 -20.36
N PRO A 8 15.01 -15.43 -20.42
CA PRO A 8 15.25 -14.91 -20.04
C PRO A 8 15.42 -14.61 -19.75
N PHE A 9 15.88 -14.58 -19.66
CA PHE A 9 16.15 -14.68 -19.04
C PHE A 9 16.25 -15.29 -18.93
N LYS A 10 16.31 -15.41 -18.60
CA LYS A 10 16.47 -16.18 -18.11
C LYS A 10 16.75 -16.39 -17.85
N ILE A 11 17.08 -16.33 -17.74
CA ILE A 11 17.40 -16.71 -17.13
C ILE A 11 17.58 -16.70 -16.90
N LEU A 12 17.86 -16.60 -16.77
CA LEU A 12 18.03 -16.87 -16.25
C LEU A 12 17.91 -17.04 -15.92
N ASN A 13 18.40 -17.05 -15.64
CA ASN A 13 18.32 -17.45 -15.12
C ASN A 13 18.13 -17.54 -14.85
N GLU A 14 18.09 -17.58 -14.41
CA GLU A 14 17.90 -17.95 -13.99
C GLU A 14 17.67 -17.71 -13.60
N ASP A 15 18.15 -17.63 -13.64
CA ASP A 15 17.92 -17.62 -13.21
C ASP A 15 17.69 -17.12 -12.93
N ILE A 16 17.82 -16.92 -12.88
CA ILE A 16 17.52 -16.69 -12.47
C ILE A 16 17.12 -16.45 -12.04
N ASN A 17 17.45 -16.41 -11.79
CA ASN A 17 16.89 -16.30 -11.26
C ASN A 17 16.59 -15.88 -10.72
N ALA A 18 16.62 -15.68 -10.70
CA ALA A 18 16.11 -15.37 -10.09
C ALA A 18 15.81 -14.73 -9.78
N VAL A 19 16.01 -14.37 -9.75
CA VAL A 19 15.47 -13.79 -9.40
C VAL A 19 14.93 -13.19 -9.31
N LYS A 20 15.01 -12.83 -9.18
CA LYS A 20 14.30 -12.34 -9.03
C LYS A 20 13.74 -11.73 -8.90
N GLU A 21 13.91 -11.37 -8.70
CA GLU A 21 13.26 -10.84 -8.58
C GLU A 21 12.52 -10.37 -8.91
N VAL A 22 12.64 -10.30 -8.68
CA VAL A 22 11.86 -10.02 -8.87
C VAL A 22 11.27 -9.59 -9.28
N SER A 23 11.36 -9.35 -9.25
CA SER A 23 10.73 -8.96 -9.53
C SER A 23 10.02 -8.40 -9.92
N ALA A 24 11.08 -7.99 -9.51
CA ALA A 24 10.01 -7.21 -9.83
C ALA A 24 9.14 -7.76 -10.82
N GLU A 25 8.81 -8.68 -10.54
CA GLU A 25 7.83 -9.20 -11.29
C GLU A 25 6.70 -8.31 -11.42
N ALA A 26 6.18 -8.16 -12.56
CA ALA A 26 4.97 -7.41 -12.79
C ALA A 26 3.88 -8.00 -11.90
N ILE A 27 3.06 -7.15 -11.30
CA ILE A 27 1.96 -7.66 -10.49
C ILE A 27 0.94 -8.31 -11.39
N THR A 28 0.33 -9.39 -10.90
CA THR A 28 -0.67 -10.13 -11.68
C THR A 28 -1.97 -9.34 -11.71
N GLY A 29 -2.80 -9.63 -12.73
CA GLY A 29 -4.13 -9.04 -12.80
C GLY A 29 -4.97 -9.37 -11.58
N ASP A 30 -4.78 -10.55 -11.02
CA ASP A 30 -5.48 -10.98 -9.83
C ASP A 30 -5.13 -10.09 -8.63
N THR A 31 -3.85 -9.80 -8.45
CA THR A 31 -3.40 -8.92 -7.37
C THR A 31 -3.93 -7.51 -7.56
N VAL A 32 -3.92 -6.99 -8.80
CA VAL A 32 -4.47 -5.67 -9.10
C VAL A 32 -5.96 -5.60 -8.73
N GLU A 33 -6.73 -6.62 -9.06
CA GLU A 33 -8.15 -6.65 -8.73
C GLU A 33 -8.38 -6.67 -7.24
N ARG A 34 -7.56 -7.42 -6.49
CA ARG A 34 -7.65 -7.44 -5.03
C ARG A 34 -7.33 -6.08 -4.44
N ILE A 35 -6.30 -5.40 -4.96
CA ILE A 35 -5.94 -4.06 -4.50
C ILE A 35 -7.11 -3.10 -4.73
N LYS A 36 -7.69 -3.12 -5.93
CA LYS A 36 -8.82 -2.25 -6.24
C LYS A 36 -10.02 -2.52 -5.33
N SER A 37 -10.26 -3.79 -5.03
CA SER A 37 -11.35 -4.18 -4.15
C SER A 37 -11.13 -3.64 -2.74
N ILE A 38 -9.91 -3.72 -2.23
CA ILE A 38 -9.58 -3.23 -0.89
C ILE A 38 -9.72 -1.71 -0.85
N ILE A 39 -9.17 -1.02 -1.85
CA ILE A 39 -9.25 0.44 -1.93
C ILE A 39 -10.71 0.90 -2.01
N GLY A 40 -11.54 0.14 -2.71
CA GLY A 40 -12.95 0.47 -2.87
C GLY A 40 -13.83 0.06 -1.69
N SER A 41 -13.29 -0.63 -0.70
CA SER A 41 -14.10 -1.16 0.40
C SER A 41 -14.58 -0.07 1.36
N ASP A 42 -13.93 1.11 1.35
CA ASP A 42 -14.32 2.23 2.19
C ASP A 42 -13.86 3.52 1.51
N ASN A 43 -14.42 4.65 1.90
CA ASN A 43 -13.97 5.93 1.38
C ASN A 43 -12.58 6.30 1.86
N ILE A 44 -12.19 5.82 3.04
CA ILE A 44 -10.89 6.09 3.63
C ILE A 44 -10.25 4.76 3.97
N VAL A 45 -9.12 4.44 3.32
CA VAL A 45 -8.41 3.17 3.52
C VAL A 45 -6.94 3.44 3.78
N LEU A 46 -6.41 2.88 4.85
CA LEU A 46 -4.98 2.99 5.16
C LEU A 46 -4.33 1.62 5.08
N PHE A 47 -3.36 1.49 4.19
CA PHE A 47 -2.49 0.31 4.15
C PHE A 47 -1.34 0.56 5.10
N MET A 48 -1.14 -0.33 6.06
CA MET A 48 -0.20 -0.09 7.14
C MET A 48 0.49 -1.38 7.57
N LYS A 49 1.52 -1.25 8.38
CA LYS A 49 2.19 -2.40 8.99
C LYS A 49 1.51 -2.65 10.34
N GLY A 50 0.85 -3.79 10.44
CA GLY A 50 0.00 -4.14 11.58
C GLY A 50 -1.42 -3.69 11.37
N ASN A 51 -2.16 -3.51 12.45
CA ASN A 51 -3.56 -3.08 12.37
C ASN A 51 -3.78 -1.88 13.29
N ALA A 52 -5.01 -1.35 13.26
CA ALA A 52 -5.32 -0.12 13.99
C ALA A 52 -5.10 -0.24 15.50
N ASN A 53 -5.28 -1.43 16.05
CA ASN A 53 -5.10 -1.66 17.49
C ASN A 53 -3.66 -1.96 17.85
N PHE A 54 -2.90 -2.58 16.92
CA PHE A 54 -1.53 -3.02 17.17
C PHE A 54 -0.65 -2.67 15.97
N PRO A 55 -0.34 -1.37 15.76
CA PRO A 55 0.58 -0.98 14.69
C PRO A 55 1.96 -1.55 14.94
N GLN A 56 2.62 -2.01 13.88
CA GLN A 56 3.94 -2.64 13.97
C GLN A 56 5.07 -1.73 13.51
N CYS A 57 4.78 -0.44 13.35
CA CYS A 57 5.76 0.53 12.85
C CYS A 57 5.36 1.91 13.37
N GLY A 58 6.35 2.71 13.78
CA GLY A 58 6.08 4.04 14.33
C GLY A 58 5.35 4.95 13.34
N PHE A 59 5.69 4.85 12.07
CA PHE A 59 5.02 5.66 11.04
C PHE A 59 3.56 5.25 10.88
N SER A 60 3.28 3.94 10.92
CA SER A 60 1.89 3.47 10.88
C SER A 60 1.13 3.89 12.13
N ALA A 61 1.78 3.82 13.30
CA ALA A 61 1.17 4.23 14.56
C ALA A 61 0.79 5.71 14.52
N ASN A 62 1.69 6.55 14.00
CA ASN A 62 1.42 7.99 13.90
C ASN A 62 0.24 8.27 12.97
N SER A 63 0.21 7.61 11.82
CA SER A 63 -0.88 7.81 10.85
C SER A 63 -2.22 7.37 11.43
N ILE A 64 -2.25 6.24 12.15
CA ILE A 64 -3.47 5.76 12.80
C ILE A 64 -3.93 6.74 13.87
N ALA A 65 -3.00 7.27 14.68
CA ALA A 65 -3.36 8.22 15.71
C ALA A 65 -4.01 9.46 15.10
N ILE A 66 -3.47 9.95 14.00
CA ILE A 66 -4.03 11.11 13.30
C ILE A 66 -5.45 10.81 12.81
N LEU A 67 -5.64 9.67 12.14
CA LEU A 67 -6.96 9.33 11.60
C LEU A 67 -7.98 9.13 12.71
N LYS A 68 -7.59 8.51 13.82
CA LYS A 68 -8.48 8.35 14.98
C LYS A 68 -8.87 9.69 15.57
N SER A 69 -7.93 10.64 15.63
CA SER A 69 -8.20 11.93 16.22
C SER A 69 -9.21 12.74 15.40
N ILE A 70 -9.24 12.52 14.09
CA ILE A 70 -10.19 13.22 13.22
C ILE A 70 -11.61 12.65 13.38
N GLY A 71 -11.73 11.36 13.69
CA GLY A 71 -13.03 10.79 14.06
C GLY A 71 -13.89 10.30 12.92
N LYS A 72 -13.39 10.29 11.67
CA LYS A 72 -14.14 9.72 10.56
C LYS A 72 -13.91 8.23 10.49
N LYS A 73 -14.91 7.49 10.00
CA LYS A 73 -14.79 6.06 9.79
C LYS A 73 -13.74 5.77 8.72
N PHE A 74 -12.89 4.79 8.96
CA PHE A 74 -11.89 4.38 7.98
C PHE A 74 -11.61 2.89 8.14
N SER A 75 -11.06 2.29 7.08
CA SER A 75 -10.65 0.89 7.08
C SER A 75 -9.14 0.80 7.01
N THR A 76 -8.58 -0.28 7.52
CA THR A 76 -7.14 -0.54 7.43
C THR A 76 -6.88 -1.90 6.81
N PHE A 77 -5.70 -2.05 6.24
CA PHE A 77 -5.23 -3.33 5.73
C PHE A 77 -3.79 -3.53 6.17
N ASP A 78 -3.53 -4.67 6.81
CA ASP A 78 -2.20 -5.01 7.30
C ASP A 78 -1.38 -5.65 6.18
N ILE A 79 -0.42 -4.89 5.64
CA ILE A 79 0.40 -5.39 4.52
C ILE A 79 1.40 -6.44 4.96
N LEU A 80 1.59 -6.64 6.26
CA LEU A 80 2.43 -7.72 6.76
C LEU A 80 1.73 -9.06 6.68
N SER A 81 0.40 -9.06 6.55
CA SER A 81 -0.39 -10.29 6.45
C SER A 81 -0.48 -10.81 5.02
N ASP A 82 -0.06 -10.02 4.02
CA ASP A 82 -0.22 -10.41 2.62
C ASP A 82 0.88 -9.81 1.78
N ASN A 83 1.89 -10.62 1.49
CA ASN A 83 3.06 -10.14 0.75
C ASN A 83 2.74 -9.76 -0.69
N ASP A 84 1.78 -10.43 -1.32
CA ASP A 84 1.39 -10.10 -2.70
C ASP A 84 0.79 -8.70 -2.76
N ILE A 85 -0.08 -8.38 -1.81
CA ILE A 85 -0.65 -7.04 -1.74
C ILE A 85 0.44 -6.01 -1.44
N ARG A 86 1.34 -6.34 -0.51
CA ARG A 86 2.44 -5.43 -0.15
C ARG A 86 3.29 -5.08 -1.36
N GLN A 87 3.74 -6.09 -2.10
CA GLN A 87 4.58 -5.85 -3.28
C GLN A 87 3.77 -5.22 -4.41
N GLY A 88 2.55 -5.69 -4.61
CA GLY A 88 1.69 -5.17 -5.66
C GLY A 88 1.35 -3.70 -5.47
N LEU A 89 1.16 -3.27 -4.23
CA LEU A 89 0.86 -1.86 -3.95
C LEU A 89 2.00 -0.94 -4.31
N LYS A 90 3.25 -1.37 -4.14
CA LYS A 90 4.39 -0.55 -4.52
C LYS A 90 4.37 -0.25 -6.02
N GLU A 91 4.03 -1.25 -6.81
CA GLU A 91 3.89 -1.08 -8.26
C GLU A 91 2.65 -0.27 -8.60
N TYR A 92 1.52 -0.66 -8.02
CA TYR A 92 0.23 -0.05 -8.31
C TYR A 92 0.23 1.45 -8.00
N SER A 93 0.78 1.82 -6.85
CA SER A 93 0.77 3.21 -6.39
C SER A 93 1.99 4.00 -6.86
N ASN A 94 3.01 3.31 -7.35
CA ASN A 94 4.31 3.89 -7.62
C ASN A 94 4.85 4.62 -6.37
N TRP A 95 4.60 4.03 -5.19
CA TRP A 95 4.98 4.59 -3.90
C TRP A 95 5.68 3.49 -3.10
N PRO A 96 6.95 3.66 -2.72
CA PRO A 96 7.75 2.53 -2.23
C PRO A 96 7.57 2.16 -0.77
N THR A 97 6.89 3.00 0.02
CA THR A 97 6.85 2.81 1.46
C THR A 97 5.42 2.76 1.99
N PHE A 98 5.30 2.31 3.25
CA PHE A 98 4.04 2.28 3.96
C PHE A 98 4.20 3.06 5.27
N PRO A 99 3.12 3.65 5.82
CA PRO A 99 1.73 3.49 5.40
C PRO A 99 1.39 4.25 4.11
N GLN A 100 0.28 3.86 3.50
CA GLN A 100 -0.28 4.56 2.33
C GLN A 100 -1.75 4.84 2.59
N LEU A 101 -2.15 6.08 2.46
CA LEU A 101 -3.53 6.51 2.69
C LEU A 101 -4.22 6.74 1.35
N TYR A 102 -5.40 6.14 1.19
CA TYR A 102 -6.25 6.34 0.02
C TYR A 102 -7.57 6.96 0.47
N ILE A 103 -8.00 8.00 -0.26
CA ILE A 103 -9.30 8.63 -0.02
C ILE A 103 -10.06 8.60 -1.33
N LYS A 104 -11.25 7.97 -1.30
CA LYS A 104 -12.10 7.79 -2.49
C LYS A 104 -11.31 7.22 -3.66
N GLY A 105 -10.49 6.23 -3.38
CA GLY A 105 -9.74 5.50 -4.39
C GLY A 105 -8.46 6.16 -4.85
N GLN A 106 -8.11 7.32 -4.30
CA GLN A 106 -6.94 8.05 -4.74
C GLN A 106 -5.87 8.10 -3.66
N LEU A 107 -4.64 7.84 -4.05
CA LEU A 107 -3.52 7.89 -3.11
C LEU A 107 -3.29 9.32 -2.65
N VAL A 108 -3.32 9.51 -1.34
CA VAL A 108 -2.98 10.80 -0.71
C VAL A 108 -1.48 10.86 -0.45
N GLY A 109 -0.93 9.81 0.17
CA GLY A 109 0.49 9.75 0.46
C GLY A 109 0.79 8.90 1.67
N GLY A 110 2.02 9.02 2.14
CA GLY A 110 2.51 8.29 3.30
C GLY A 110 2.46 9.13 4.57
N ASN A 111 3.16 8.66 5.60
CA ASN A 111 3.11 9.28 6.92
C ASN A 111 3.51 10.76 6.91
N ASP A 112 4.54 11.12 6.15
CA ASP A 112 5.00 12.51 6.11
C ASP A 112 3.93 13.44 5.54
N ILE A 113 3.30 13.01 4.45
CA ILE A 113 2.23 13.77 3.81
C ILE A 113 1.02 13.88 4.74
N ILE A 114 0.64 12.77 5.36
CA ILE A 114 -0.48 12.72 6.29
C ILE A 114 -0.24 13.70 7.45
N THR A 115 0.96 13.69 8.01
CA THR A 115 1.32 14.54 9.13
C THR A 115 1.27 16.03 8.74
N GLU A 116 1.86 16.34 7.59
CA GLU A 116 1.89 17.73 7.11
C GLU A 116 0.48 18.25 6.84
N MET A 117 -0.33 17.46 6.15
CA MET A 117 -1.72 17.86 5.86
C MET A 117 -2.55 18.03 7.12
N TYR A 118 -2.29 17.16 8.11
CA TYR A 118 -2.98 17.25 9.39
C TYR A 118 -2.63 18.56 10.11
N GLN A 119 -1.35 18.90 10.12
CA GLN A 119 -0.89 20.13 10.78
C GLN A 119 -1.44 21.38 10.11
N GLU A 120 -1.69 21.32 8.81
CA GLU A 120 -2.21 22.45 8.06
C GLU A 120 -3.74 22.50 7.99
N GLY A 121 -4.41 21.46 8.52
CA GLY A 121 -5.86 21.39 8.49
C GLY A 121 -6.44 20.85 7.20
N GLU A 122 -5.62 20.57 6.20
CA GLU A 122 -6.07 20.07 4.91
C GLU A 122 -6.64 18.66 5.00
N LEU A 123 -6.05 17.83 5.85
CA LEU A 123 -6.50 16.45 5.97
C LEU A 123 -7.90 16.40 6.56
N GLN A 124 -8.14 17.17 7.60
CA GLN A 124 -9.45 17.24 8.23
C GLN A 124 -10.51 17.67 7.23
N GLU A 125 -10.19 18.66 6.41
CA GLU A 125 -11.10 19.18 5.41
C GLU A 125 -11.39 18.14 4.34
N MET A 126 -10.34 17.45 3.87
CA MET A 126 -10.47 16.40 2.86
C MET A 126 -11.31 15.24 3.37
N LEU A 127 -11.09 14.81 4.62
CA LEU A 127 -11.83 13.71 5.21
C LEU A 127 -13.29 14.08 5.47
N ALA A 128 -13.56 15.33 5.77
CA ALA A 128 -14.93 15.79 5.98
C ALA A 128 -15.79 15.66 4.72
N GLN A 129 -15.15 15.66 3.55
CA GLN A 129 -15.83 15.53 2.27
C GLN A 129 -15.85 14.09 1.75
N ALA A 130 -15.22 13.17 2.45
CA ALA A 130 -15.10 11.79 2.01
C ALA A 130 -16.36 10.95 2.28
#